data_073d81c8aaef12386dc5f87fdd4c037f
#
_entry.id   073d81c8aaef12386dc5f87fdd4c037f
#
_cell.length_a   1.000
_cell.length_b   1.000
_cell.length_c   1.000
_cell.angle_alpha   90.00
_cell.angle_beta   90.00
_cell.angle_gamma   90.00
#
_symmetry.space_group_name_H-M   'P 1'
#
loop_
_entity.id
_entity.type
_entity.pdbx_description
1 polymer ?
#
loop_
_entity_poly.entity_id
_entity_poly.type
_entity_poly.pdbx_seq_one_letter_code
_entity_poly.pdbx_strand_id
1 'polypeptide(L)'
;MPRTPRRICFVITSFVHYSRNLLVLRELQKRKDVQLSILVGGSALISKYTSSFGSTLELLARDGFENIHAAHFTLEGDGRAAKSKSAGLGVIECTSAFASLEPDLVMVRGDRFEVLAAVVAAAYMNIPIAHIEAGDTSGTIDESVRHAITKLSQLHFATHADAARRVRAMGENPAYVFDVGSPDAEIAAVLRKARPGGFDINATGSGATLDLGNPYVLVRFHPVWGEAPGDMASQTKLLLEAVRNTGLQAVWFWPNDDTGAEAISHTLRAFNDQTPGHRIRFMRDLPPEMFISLLAHARCLVGNSSAGVKECSVLGIPVVDVGSRQGARKRAGNVMIVAPERRALQAAIARQSQAPRFPRSSLYTRAGTARRIARIAATTRLYTQKTFHD
;
A
#
# COMPACT_ATOMS: atom_id res chain seq x y z
N MET A 1 -25.97 24.09 20.14
CA MET A 1 -25.99 24.14 18.68
C MET A 1 -25.37 22.88 18.13
N PRO A 2 -25.94 22.21 17.12
CA PRO A 2 -25.23 21.07 16.48
C PRO A 2 -23.90 21.60 15.94
N ARG A 3 -22.80 20.90 16.25
CA ARG A 3 -21.48 21.24 15.70
C ARG A 3 -21.52 21.06 14.18
N THR A 4 -21.02 22.06 13.44
CA THR A 4 -20.80 21.91 11.99
C THR A 4 -19.94 20.68 11.72
N PRO A 5 -20.32 19.80 10.78
CA PRO A 5 -19.53 18.64 10.45
C PRO A 5 -18.09 19.04 10.05
N ARG A 6 -17.09 18.27 10.53
CA ARG A 6 -15.69 18.48 10.16
C ARG A 6 -15.48 18.09 8.70
N ARG A 7 -14.94 19.00 7.91
CA ARG A 7 -14.55 18.74 6.51
C ARG A 7 -13.22 18.01 6.50
N ILE A 8 -13.23 16.75 6.11
CA ILE A 8 -12.03 15.90 6.04
C ILE A 8 -11.76 15.57 4.58
N CYS A 9 -10.57 15.93 4.08
CA CYS A 9 -10.08 15.51 2.76
C CYS A 9 -9.13 14.33 2.92
N PHE A 10 -9.50 13.15 2.39
CA PHE A 10 -8.65 11.97 2.36
C PHE A 10 -7.92 11.89 1.01
N VAL A 11 -6.57 11.89 1.04
CA VAL A 11 -5.75 11.87 -0.18
C VAL A 11 -5.37 10.45 -0.55
N ILE A 12 -5.66 10.07 -1.80
CA ILE A 12 -5.36 8.77 -2.41
C ILE A 12 -4.42 9.00 -3.59
N THR A 13 -3.17 8.55 -3.49
CA THR A 13 -2.16 8.73 -4.56
C THR A 13 -1.75 7.43 -5.25
N SER A 14 -2.26 6.30 -4.81
CA SER A 14 -2.07 4.99 -5.44
C SER A 14 -3.27 4.09 -5.21
N PHE A 15 -3.43 3.06 -6.04
CA PHE A 15 -4.49 2.06 -5.87
C PHE A 15 -4.44 1.39 -4.49
N VAL A 16 -3.23 1.16 -3.96
CA VAL A 16 -3.04 0.58 -2.63
C VAL A 16 -3.60 1.49 -1.53
N HIS A 17 -3.53 2.81 -1.68
CA HIS A 17 -4.11 3.74 -0.71
C HIS A 17 -5.64 3.61 -0.65
N TYR A 18 -6.32 3.48 -1.81
CA TYR A 18 -7.74 3.17 -1.83
C TYR A 18 -8.02 1.81 -1.18
N SER A 19 -7.41 0.74 -1.70
CA SER A 19 -7.78 -0.63 -1.34
C SER A 19 -7.53 -0.94 0.14
N ARG A 20 -6.48 -0.37 0.75
CA ARG A 20 -6.12 -0.62 2.15
C ARG A 20 -6.83 0.29 3.14
N ASN A 21 -7.31 1.45 2.71
CA ASN A 21 -8.06 2.36 3.57
C ASN A 21 -9.57 2.31 3.37
N LEU A 22 -10.09 1.38 2.57
CA LEU A 22 -11.52 1.26 2.30
C LEU A 22 -12.36 1.22 3.58
N LEU A 23 -11.92 0.49 4.61
CA LEU A 23 -12.64 0.45 5.90
C LEU A 23 -12.57 1.80 6.62
N VAL A 24 -11.45 2.53 6.55
CA VAL A 24 -11.32 3.87 7.16
C VAL A 24 -12.25 4.85 6.45
N LEU A 25 -12.26 4.84 5.12
CA LEU A 25 -13.15 5.68 4.31
C LEU A 25 -14.62 5.41 4.62
N ARG A 26 -15.03 4.13 4.70
CA ARG A 26 -16.40 3.74 5.08
C ARG A 26 -16.77 4.19 6.50
N GLU A 27 -15.84 4.09 7.46
CA GLU A 27 -16.11 4.57 8.84
C GLU A 27 -16.17 6.09 8.92
N LEU A 28 -15.42 6.84 8.13
CA LEU A 28 -15.53 8.30 8.02
C LEU A 28 -16.88 8.70 7.38
N GLN A 29 -17.28 8.05 6.29
CA GLN A 29 -18.51 8.31 5.55
C GLN A 29 -19.77 8.08 6.41
N LYS A 30 -19.79 7.07 7.28
CA LYS A 30 -20.91 6.78 8.19
C LYS A 30 -21.15 7.86 9.25
N ARG A 31 -20.20 8.76 9.47
CA ARG A 31 -20.26 9.74 10.56
C ARG A 31 -21.02 10.98 10.14
N LYS A 32 -22.01 11.35 10.95
CA LYS A 32 -22.82 12.57 10.74
C LYS A 32 -22.06 13.86 11.09
N ASP A 33 -20.98 13.75 11.88
CA ASP A 33 -20.11 14.87 12.27
C ASP A 33 -18.86 15.01 11.35
N VAL A 34 -18.86 14.33 10.19
CA VAL A 34 -17.83 14.41 9.15
C VAL A 34 -18.46 14.68 7.80
N GLN A 35 -17.88 15.62 7.06
CA GLN A 35 -18.07 15.79 5.63
C GLN A 35 -16.81 15.31 4.94
N LEU A 36 -16.88 14.11 4.35
CA LEU A 36 -15.74 13.48 3.68
C LEU A 36 -15.65 13.94 2.23
N SER A 37 -14.47 14.39 1.81
CA SER A 37 -14.05 14.48 0.42
C SER A 37 -12.84 13.58 0.17
N ILE A 38 -12.73 13.04 -1.04
CA ILE A 38 -11.63 12.16 -1.45
C ILE A 38 -10.89 12.82 -2.61
N LEU A 39 -9.62 13.16 -2.40
CA LEU A 39 -8.74 13.69 -3.45
C LEU A 39 -7.90 12.55 -4.01
N VAL A 40 -8.11 12.20 -5.27
CA VAL A 40 -7.38 11.16 -5.98
C VAL A 40 -6.33 11.81 -6.89
N GLY A 41 -5.08 11.36 -6.78
CA GLY A 41 -3.98 11.87 -7.59
C GLY A 41 -2.90 10.81 -7.83
N GLY A 42 -1.76 11.22 -8.33
CA GLY A 42 -0.62 10.34 -8.52
C GLY A 42 -0.90 9.13 -9.42
N SER A 43 -0.28 8.02 -9.12
CA SER A 43 -0.45 6.76 -9.87
C SER A 43 -1.86 6.17 -9.75
N ALA A 44 -2.70 6.62 -8.81
CA ALA A 44 -4.09 6.20 -8.71
C ALA A 44 -4.96 6.62 -9.92
N LEU A 45 -4.55 7.64 -10.66
CA LEU A 45 -5.23 8.11 -11.89
C LEU A 45 -4.66 7.50 -13.17
N ILE A 46 -3.56 6.75 -13.09
CA ILE A 46 -2.92 6.16 -14.27
C ILE A 46 -3.43 4.73 -14.45
N SER A 47 -4.14 4.46 -15.55
CA SER A 47 -4.78 3.17 -15.85
C SER A 47 -3.82 1.97 -15.79
N LYS A 48 -2.55 2.18 -16.12
CA LYS A 48 -1.47 1.18 -16.06
C LYS A 48 -1.26 0.63 -14.63
N TYR A 49 -1.50 1.44 -13.59
CA TYR A 49 -1.26 1.12 -12.17
C TYR A 49 -2.53 0.92 -11.36
N THR A 50 -3.67 0.84 -12.02
CA THR A 50 -4.97 0.57 -11.38
C THR A 50 -5.43 -0.87 -11.59
N SER A 51 -6.63 -1.20 -11.13
CA SER A 51 -7.22 -2.52 -11.29
C SER A 51 -7.72 -2.77 -12.70
N SER A 52 -7.71 -4.03 -13.13
CA SER A 52 -8.44 -4.48 -14.33
C SER A 52 -9.96 -4.44 -14.17
N PHE A 53 -10.46 -4.22 -12.95
CA PHE A 53 -11.90 -4.17 -12.60
C PHE A 53 -12.44 -2.74 -12.49
N GLY A 54 -11.71 -1.76 -12.96
CA GLY A 54 -12.08 -0.34 -12.97
C GLY A 54 -10.95 0.56 -12.47
N SER A 55 -11.02 1.83 -12.85
CA SER A 55 -10.16 2.89 -12.32
C SER A 55 -10.43 3.11 -10.83
N THR A 56 -9.50 3.79 -10.15
CA THR A 56 -9.70 4.13 -8.73
C THR A 56 -10.95 4.98 -8.52
N LEU A 57 -11.26 5.89 -9.45
CA LEU A 57 -12.46 6.74 -9.38
C LEU A 57 -13.74 5.91 -9.52
N GLU A 58 -13.80 5.01 -10.50
CA GLU A 58 -14.95 4.12 -10.70
C GLU A 58 -15.18 3.18 -9.51
N LEU A 59 -14.11 2.65 -8.93
CA LEU A 59 -14.19 1.77 -7.77
C LEU A 59 -14.66 2.52 -6.53
N LEU A 60 -14.20 3.74 -6.29
CA LEU A 60 -14.70 4.60 -5.21
C LEU A 60 -16.19 4.91 -5.39
N ALA A 61 -16.62 5.29 -6.60
CA ALA A 61 -18.02 5.55 -6.89
C ALA A 61 -18.89 4.29 -6.70
N ARG A 62 -18.42 3.13 -7.16
CA ARG A 62 -19.08 1.83 -6.94
C ARG A 62 -19.22 1.48 -5.45
N ASP A 63 -18.23 1.86 -4.64
CA ASP A 63 -18.28 1.67 -3.18
C ASP A 63 -19.17 2.69 -2.45
N GLY A 64 -19.83 3.61 -3.19
CA GLY A 64 -20.79 4.56 -2.67
C GLY A 64 -20.20 5.87 -2.15
N PHE A 65 -18.97 6.21 -2.56
CA PHE A 65 -18.40 7.53 -2.29
C PHE A 65 -18.81 8.51 -3.38
N GLU A 66 -19.29 9.71 -2.98
CA GLU A 66 -19.85 10.69 -3.90
C GLU A 66 -18.95 11.92 -4.11
N ASN A 67 -18.27 12.38 -3.06
CA ASN A 67 -17.46 13.60 -3.10
C ASN A 67 -16.00 13.27 -3.46
N ILE A 68 -15.78 12.93 -4.73
CA ILE A 68 -14.49 12.47 -5.27
C ILE A 68 -13.94 13.52 -6.24
N HIS A 69 -12.69 13.92 -6.05
CA HIS A 69 -11.97 14.90 -6.85
C HIS A 69 -10.70 14.30 -7.42
N ALA A 70 -10.31 14.72 -8.63
CA ALA A 70 -9.09 14.29 -9.28
C ALA A 70 -8.07 15.43 -9.37
N ALA A 71 -6.80 15.14 -9.05
CA ALA A 71 -5.66 16.05 -9.23
C ALA A 71 -4.60 15.38 -10.12
N HIS A 72 -4.43 15.89 -11.33
CA HIS A 72 -3.55 15.33 -12.35
C HIS A 72 -2.18 16.00 -12.31
N PHE A 73 -1.17 15.34 -11.75
CA PHE A 73 0.18 15.90 -11.61
C PHE A 73 1.30 14.90 -11.94
N THR A 74 0.96 13.70 -12.38
CA THR A 74 1.97 12.69 -12.69
C THR A 74 2.49 12.83 -14.11
N LEU A 75 3.79 13.06 -14.26
CA LEU A 75 4.46 13.02 -15.54
C LEU A 75 4.73 11.56 -15.96
N GLU A 76 4.68 11.32 -17.25
CA GLU A 76 5.03 10.02 -17.81
C GLU A 76 6.51 9.68 -17.59
N GLY A 77 6.80 8.40 -17.40
CA GLY A 77 8.14 7.86 -17.18
C GLY A 77 8.44 7.50 -15.73
N ASP A 78 9.32 6.52 -15.56
CA ASP A 78 9.73 6.00 -14.25
C ASP A 78 11.08 6.58 -13.77
N GLY A 79 11.65 7.52 -14.50
CA GLY A 79 12.92 8.17 -14.16
C GLY A 79 12.82 9.09 -12.94
N ARG A 80 13.92 9.21 -12.19
CA ARG A 80 14.01 10.05 -10.96
C ARG A 80 13.60 11.50 -11.19
N ALA A 81 13.97 12.07 -12.35
CA ALA A 81 13.61 13.44 -12.73
C ALA A 81 12.09 13.60 -12.92
N ALA A 82 11.42 12.64 -13.59
CA ALA A 82 9.96 12.65 -13.74
C ALA A 82 9.25 12.59 -12.39
N LYS A 83 9.69 11.71 -11.48
CA LYS A 83 9.13 11.61 -10.12
C LYS A 83 9.32 12.90 -9.31
N SER A 84 10.52 13.49 -9.36
CA SER A 84 10.80 14.76 -8.67
C SER A 84 9.94 15.91 -9.21
N LYS A 85 9.81 16.04 -10.54
CA LYS A 85 8.93 17.04 -11.16
C LYS A 85 7.46 16.80 -10.84
N SER A 86 7.01 15.55 -10.86
CA SER A 86 5.64 15.18 -10.46
C SER A 86 5.34 15.57 -9.00
N ALA A 87 6.32 15.44 -8.10
CA ALA A 87 6.16 15.92 -6.73
C ALA A 87 5.93 17.44 -6.68
N GLY A 88 6.71 18.21 -7.44
CA GLY A 88 6.53 19.68 -7.55
C GLY A 88 5.15 20.07 -8.09
N LEU A 89 4.73 19.45 -9.20
CA LEU A 89 3.39 19.63 -9.76
C LEU A 89 2.29 19.22 -8.77
N GLY A 90 2.52 18.13 -8.01
CA GLY A 90 1.60 17.68 -6.98
C GLY A 90 1.35 18.70 -5.88
N VAL A 91 2.36 19.49 -5.48
CA VAL A 91 2.18 20.61 -4.54
C VAL A 91 1.22 21.66 -5.12
N ILE A 92 1.39 22.02 -6.39
CA ILE A 92 0.55 23.02 -7.08
C ILE A 92 -0.90 22.53 -7.16
N GLU A 93 -1.11 21.31 -7.66
CA GLU A 93 -2.45 20.75 -7.87
C GLU A 93 -3.18 20.48 -6.55
N CYS A 94 -2.49 19.95 -5.53
CA CYS A 94 -3.08 19.78 -4.21
C CYS A 94 -3.43 21.11 -3.55
N THR A 95 -2.61 22.17 -3.76
CA THR A 95 -2.93 23.52 -3.27
C THR A 95 -4.24 24.03 -3.87
N SER A 96 -4.41 23.90 -5.20
CA SER A 96 -5.64 24.29 -5.89
C SER A 96 -6.85 23.51 -5.39
N ALA A 97 -6.70 22.20 -5.21
CA ALA A 97 -7.75 21.34 -4.68
C ALA A 97 -8.13 21.71 -3.24
N PHE A 98 -7.17 21.94 -2.36
CA PHE A 98 -7.44 22.32 -0.97
C PHE A 98 -8.02 23.71 -0.85
N ALA A 99 -7.64 24.66 -1.73
CA ALA A 99 -8.28 25.99 -1.79
C ALA A 99 -9.77 25.91 -2.15
N SER A 100 -10.14 24.96 -3.02
CA SER A 100 -11.54 24.74 -3.42
C SER A 100 -12.35 23.95 -2.36
N LEU A 101 -11.73 22.92 -1.76
CA LEU A 101 -12.38 22.02 -0.80
C LEU A 101 -12.45 22.57 0.62
N GLU A 102 -11.56 23.52 0.95
CA GLU A 102 -11.40 24.12 2.28
C GLU A 102 -11.46 23.11 3.44
N PRO A 103 -10.66 22.04 3.45
CA PRO A 103 -10.76 21.01 4.47
C PRO A 103 -10.27 21.52 5.83
N ASP A 104 -10.93 21.09 6.91
CA ASP A 104 -10.48 21.33 8.29
C ASP A 104 -9.35 20.37 8.68
N LEU A 105 -9.23 19.23 7.96
CA LEU A 105 -8.21 18.19 8.17
C LEU A 105 -7.90 17.48 6.86
N VAL A 106 -6.63 17.40 6.50
CA VAL A 106 -6.14 16.53 5.42
C VAL A 106 -5.66 15.22 6.01
N MET A 107 -6.16 14.09 5.51
CA MET A 107 -5.71 12.75 5.91
C MET A 107 -4.87 12.13 4.82
N VAL A 108 -3.69 11.64 5.18
CA VAL A 108 -2.74 10.99 4.27
C VAL A 108 -2.27 9.65 4.81
N ARG A 109 -1.75 8.81 3.93
CA ARG A 109 -1.19 7.52 4.30
C ARG A 109 0.16 7.27 3.65
N GLY A 110 1.09 6.69 4.45
CA GLY A 110 2.32 6.09 3.95
C GLY A 110 3.42 7.10 3.67
N ASP A 111 4.14 6.86 2.59
CA ASP A 111 5.50 7.35 2.42
C ASP A 111 5.85 7.68 0.96
N ARG A 112 4.87 7.75 0.08
CA ARG A 112 5.12 8.06 -1.32
C ARG A 112 5.42 9.56 -1.54
N PHE A 113 6.20 9.87 -2.57
CA PHE A 113 6.54 11.27 -2.91
C PHE A 113 5.29 12.11 -3.24
N GLU A 114 4.25 11.50 -3.83
CA GLU A 114 2.97 12.17 -4.11
C GLU A 114 2.23 12.55 -2.81
N VAL A 115 2.38 11.73 -1.77
CA VAL A 115 1.83 12.03 -0.44
C VAL A 115 2.55 13.20 0.18
N LEU A 116 3.89 13.24 0.07
CA LEU A 116 4.69 14.38 0.56
C LEU A 116 4.26 15.68 -0.13
N ALA A 117 3.98 15.65 -1.43
CA ALA A 117 3.48 16.82 -2.16
C ALA A 117 2.17 17.37 -1.56
N ALA A 118 1.20 16.51 -1.31
CA ALA A 118 -0.06 16.89 -0.67
C ALA A 118 0.16 17.44 0.76
N VAL A 119 1.10 16.84 1.49
CA VAL A 119 1.44 17.27 2.87
C VAL A 119 2.13 18.64 2.88
N VAL A 120 3.02 18.92 1.93
CA VAL A 120 3.64 20.25 1.78
C VAL A 120 2.57 21.30 1.46
N ALA A 121 1.67 21.02 0.52
CA ALA A 121 0.55 21.91 0.19
C ALA A 121 -0.30 22.22 1.43
N ALA A 122 -0.76 21.19 2.15
CA ALA A 122 -1.59 21.37 3.35
C ALA A 122 -0.86 22.15 4.46
N ALA A 123 0.44 21.85 4.70
CA ALA A 123 1.22 22.51 5.74
C ALA A 123 1.36 24.01 5.51
N TYR A 124 1.69 24.43 4.28
CA TYR A 124 1.81 25.86 3.94
C TYR A 124 0.46 26.59 3.84
N MET A 125 -0.64 25.86 3.69
CA MET A 125 -2.00 26.41 3.81
C MET A 125 -2.53 26.43 5.26
N ASN A 126 -1.72 26.06 6.25
CA ASN A 126 -2.10 25.93 7.66
C ASN A 126 -3.30 24.96 7.89
N ILE A 127 -3.40 23.92 7.08
CA ILE A 127 -4.40 22.87 7.24
C ILE A 127 -3.77 21.74 8.06
N PRO A 128 -4.36 21.36 9.22
CA PRO A 128 -3.90 20.23 10.00
C PRO A 128 -3.86 18.93 9.20
N ILE A 129 -2.86 18.09 9.47
CA ILE A 129 -2.62 16.84 8.74
C ILE A 129 -2.69 15.64 9.69
N ALA A 130 -3.37 14.58 9.28
CA ALA A 130 -3.41 13.30 9.95
C ALA A 130 -2.67 12.24 9.12
N HIS A 131 -1.63 11.65 9.68
CA HIS A 131 -0.77 10.69 8.99
C HIS A 131 -1.01 9.26 9.46
N ILE A 132 -1.49 8.39 8.57
CA ILE A 132 -1.63 6.94 8.78
C ILE A 132 -0.31 6.25 8.41
N GLU A 133 0.15 5.31 9.22
CA GLU A 133 1.47 4.65 9.17
C GLU A 133 2.64 5.56 9.63
N ALA A 134 2.36 6.55 10.47
CA ALA A 134 3.38 7.38 11.08
C ALA A 134 4.39 6.54 11.89
N GLY A 135 5.67 6.84 11.73
CA GLY A 135 6.75 6.22 12.48
C GLY A 135 7.11 4.78 12.09
N ASP A 136 6.49 4.19 11.06
CA ASP A 136 6.96 2.91 10.50
C ASP A 136 8.37 3.05 9.89
N THR A 137 9.10 1.94 9.78
CA THR A 137 10.40 1.87 9.11
C THR A 137 10.29 1.03 7.84
N SER A 138 11.18 1.22 6.87
CA SER A 138 11.23 0.42 5.64
C SER A 138 12.65 0.09 5.18
N GLY A 139 13.60 1.01 5.31
CA GLY A 139 14.98 0.83 4.88
C GLY A 139 15.27 1.34 3.48
N THR A 140 14.38 2.16 2.90
CA THR A 140 14.54 2.85 1.61
C THR A 140 14.35 4.35 1.79
N ILE A 141 14.43 5.13 0.70
CA ILE A 141 14.10 6.57 0.70
C ILE A 141 12.70 6.84 1.25
N ASP A 142 11.77 5.90 1.06
CA ASP A 142 10.41 5.99 1.57
C ASP A 142 10.36 6.21 3.09
N GLU A 143 11.36 5.69 3.83
CA GLU A 143 11.46 5.92 5.28
C GLU A 143 11.71 7.40 5.60
N SER A 144 12.64 8.04 4.88
CA SER A 144 12.92 9.47 5.04
C SER A 144 11.69 10.31 4.67
N VAL A 145 11.01 9.97 3.58
CA VAL A 145 9.77 10.64 3.15
C VAL A 145 8.68 10.46 4.21
N ARG A 146 8.50 9.25 4.74
CA ARG A 146 7.53 8.99 5.82
C ARG A 146 7.80 9.84 7.05
N HIS A 147 9.06 9.96 7.46
CA HIS A 147 9.41 10.76 8.63
C HIS A 147 9.25 12.25 8.37
N ALA A 148 9.52 12.75 7.17
CA ALA A 148 9.20 14.13 6.78
C ALA A 148 7.67 14.39 6.83
N ILE A 149 6.85 13.50 6.30
CA ILE A 149 5.38 13.55 6.40
C ILE A 149 4.95 13.56 7.87
N THR A 150 5.51 12.67 8.71
CA THR A 150 5.25 12.63 10.15
C THR A 150 5.57 13.98 10.80
N LYS A 151 6.71 14.58 10.48
CA LYS A 151 7.12 15.88 11.05
C LYS A 151 6.20 17.03 10.64
N LEU A 152 5.60 16.98 9.47
CA LEU A 152 4.64 18.00 9.01
C LEU A 152 3.20 17.75 9.53
N SER A 153 2.91 16.56 10.03
CA SER A 153 1.56 16.18 10.47
C SER A 153 1.30 16.50 11.95
N GLN A 154 0.06 16.73 12.32
CA GLN A 154 -0.37 17.01 13.70
C GLN A 154 -0.95 15.77 14.39
N LEU A 155 -1.66 14.89 13.66
CA LEU A 155 -2.20 13.64 14.19
C LEU A 155 -1.44 12.46 13.61
N HIS A 156 -1.03 11.53 14.46
CA HIS A 156 -0.19 10.40 14.08
C HIS A 156 -0.86 9.08 14.42
N PHE A 157 -1.20 8.31 13.40
CA PHE A 157 -1.76 6.97 13.52
C PHE A 157 -0.67 5.93 13.26
N ALA A 158 -0.08 5.46 14.36
CA ALA A 158 0.96 4.44 14.32
C ALA A 158 0.35 3.02 14.20
N THR A 159 1.03 2.15 13.48
CA THR A 159 0.56 0.77 13.21
C THR A 159 0.88 -0.21 14.34
N HIS A 160 1.82 0.12 15.20
CA HIS A 160 2.23 -0.67 16.38
C HIS A 160 2.97 0.21 17.40
N ALA A 161 3.15 -0.30 18.61
CA ALA A 161 3.73 0.43 19.73
C ALA A 161 5.13 1.01 19.45
N ASP A 162 6.01 0.29 18.73
CA ASP A 162 7.36 0.77 18.43
C ASP A 162 7.33 1.95 17.45
N ALA A 163 6.39 1.95 16.48
CA ALA A 163 6.17 3.09 15.59
C ALA A 163 5.68 4.31 16.38
N ALA A 164 4.73 4.12 17.31
CA ALA A 164 4.24 5.19 18.18
C ALA A 164 5.36 5.76 19.08
N ARG A 165 6.23 4.89 19.64
CA ARG A 165 7.38 5.32 20.41
C ARG A 165 8.36 6.16 19.57
N ARG A 166 8.63 5.75 18.33
CA ARG A 166 9.49 6.48 17.40
C ARG A 166 8.93 7.86 17.06
N VAL A 167 7.64 7.97 16.81
CA VAL A 167 6.98 9.26 16.56
C VAL A 167 7.15 10.21 17.75
N ARG A 168 6.99 9.73 18.98
CA ARG A 168 7.26 10.54 20.18
C ARG A 168 8.73 10.95 20.27
N ALA A 169 9.66 10.03 20.02
CA ALA A 169 11.10 10.32 20.00
C ALA A 169 11.51 11.30 18.88
N MET A 170 10.67 11.52 17.87
CA MET A 170 10.85 12.60 16.90
C MET A 170 10.39 13.97 17.42
N GLY A 171 10.01 14.10 18.68
CA GLY A 171 9.53 15.35 19.28
C GLY A 171 8.10 15.70 18.92
N GLU A 172 7.26 14.71 18.61
CA GLU A 172 5.83 14.91 18.36
C GLU A 172 5.02 14.89 19.66
N ASN A 173 3.98 15.70 19.73
CA ASN A 173 3.12 15.79 20.91
C ASN A 173 2.52 14.43 21.26
N PRO A 174 2.85 13.83 22.43
CA PRO A 174 2.39 12.49 22.81
C PRO A 174 0.86 12.33 22.84
N ALA A 175 0.11 13.42 23.12
CA ALA A 175 -1.34 13.42 23.15
C ALA A 175 -1.98 13.21 21.75
N TYR A 176 -1.19 13.39 20.70
CA TYR A 176 -1.63 13.25 19.29
C TYR A 176 -0.99 12.05 18.59
N VAL A 177 -0.34 11.15 19.34
CA VAL A 177 0.27 9.92 18.82
C VAL A 177 -0.54 8.70 19.27
N PHE A 178 -1.20 8.03 18.33
CA PHE A 178 -2.15 6.96 18.60
C PHE A 178 -1.67 5.62 18.02
N ASP A 179 -1.42 4.61 18.86
CA ASP A 179 -1.25 3.22 18.41
C ASP A 179 -2.63 2.64 18.08
N VAL A 180 -2.98 2.67 16.81
CA VAL A 180 -4.31 2.26 16.34
C VAL A 180 -4.31 0.90 15.62
N GLY A 181 -3.13 0.37 15.29
CA GLY A 181 -2.99 -0.78 14.42
C GLY A 181 -2.94 -0.39 12.93
N SER A 182 -2.78 -1.38 12.07
CA SER A 182 -2.69 -1.19 10.62
C SER A 182 -4.04 -1.40 9.94
N PRO A 183 -4.51 -0.46 9.10
CA PRO A 183 -5.65 -0.70 8.22
C PRO A 183 -5.48 -1.91 7.30
N ASP A 184 -4.25 -2.20 6.84
CA ASP A 184 -3.93 -3.39 6.03
C ASP A 184 -4.23 -4.69 6.79
N ALA A 185 -3.82 -4.73 8.06
CA ALA A 185 -4.06 -5.89 8.92
C ALA A 185 -5.55 -6.06 9.22
N GLU A 186 -6.27 -4.96 9.45
CA GLU A 186 -7.71 -5.01 9.71
C GLU A 186 -8.49 -5.47 8.49
N ILE A 187 -8.25 -4.90 7.31
CA ILE A 187 -8.98 -5.32 6.10
C ILE A 187 -8.69 -6.79 5.75
N ALA A 188 -7.46 -7.25 5.94
CA ALA A 188 -7.13 -8.66 5.78
C ALA A 188 -7.88 -9.56 6.76
N ALA A 189 -7.98 -9.15 8.03
CA ALA A 189 -8.72 -9.88 9.06
C ALA A 189 -10.24 -9.94 8.76
N VAL A 190 -10.81 -8.83 8.28
CA VAL A 190 -12.24 -8.72 7.94
C VAL A 190 -12.57 -9.57 6.70
N LEU A 191 -11.78 -9.42 5.65
CA LEU A 191 -12.05 -10.04 4.35
C LEU A 191 -11.51 -11.47 4.20
N ARG A 192 -10.81 -12.03 5.17
CA ARG A 192 -10.18 -13.37 5.08
C ARG A 192 -11.13 -14.51 4.71
N LYS A 193 -12.41 -14.36 4.97
CA LYS A 193 -13.46 -15.34 4.64
C LYS A 193 -14.26 -14.95 3.41
N ALA A 194 -13.98 -13.79 2.83
CA ALA A 194 -14.67 -13.36 1.63
C ALA A 194 -14.42 -14.35 0.49
N ARG A 195 -15.49 -14.74 -0.17
CA ARG A 195 -15.45 -15.51 -1.42
C ARG A 195 -16.18 -14.64 -2.45
N PRO A 196 -15.47 -13.77 -3.18
CA PRO A 196 -16.10 -12.95 -4.19
C PRO A 196 -16.76 -13.87 -5.21
N GLY A 197 -18.09 -13.82 -5.28
CA GLY A 197 -18.87 -14.60 -6.25
C GLY A 197 -18.52 -14.14 -7.66
N GLY A 198 -18.39 -15.09 -8.58
CA GLY A 198 -18.14 -14.78 -9.98
C GLY A 198 -16.74 -14.24 -10.33
N PHE A 199 -15.77 -14.33 -9.41
CA PHE A 199 -14.39 -13.94 -9.72
C PHE A 199 -13.71 -15.03 -10.55
N ASP A 200 -13.57 -14.78 -11.85
CA ASP A 200 -12.70 -15.57 -12.72
C ASP A 200 -11.37 -14.84 -12.91
N ILE A 201 -10.30 -15.43 -12.36
CA ILE A 201 -8.94 -14.89 -12.52
C ILE A 201 -8.50 -14.86 -13.99
N ASN A 202 -9.09 -15.72 -14.82
CA ASN A 202 -8.74 -15.84 -16.22
C ASN A 202 -9.46 -14.84 -17.11
N ALA A 203 -10.45 -14.12 -16.59
CA ALA A 203 -11.15 -13.08 -17.34
C ALA A 203 -10.29 -11.82 -17.56
N THR A 204 -9.23 -11.62 -16.76
CA THR A 204 -8.35 -10.43 -16.84
C THR A 204 -6.89 -10.84 -16.73
N GLY A 205 -5.97 -9.92 -17.10
CA GLY A 205 -4.54 -10.19 -17.09
C GLY A 205 -4.04 -10.91 -18.33
N SER A 206 -2.82 -11.46 -18.26
CA SER A 206 -2.15 -12.17 -19.36
C SER A 206 -1.39 -13.38 -18.86
N GLY A 207 -0.94 -14.27 -19.76
CA GLY A 207 -0.19 -15.47 -19.44
C GLY A 207 -1.07 -16.71 -19.28
N ALA A 208 -0.68 -17.62 -18.41
CA ALA A 208 -1.34 -18.93 -18.29
C ALA A 208 -2.78 -18.85 -17.79
N THR A 209 -3.61 -19.77 -18.24
CA THR A 209 -4.90 -20.07 -17.61
C THR A 209 -4.64 -20.86 -16.33
N LEU A 210 -5.19 -20.42 -15.22
CA LEU A 210 -5.02 -21.03 -13.90
C LEU A 210 -6.32 -21.65 -13.40
N ASP A 211 -6.18 -22.77 -12.71
CA ASP A 211 -7.23 -23.34 -11.88
C ASP A 211 -6.89 -23.10 -10.40
N LEU A 212 -7.59 -22.17 -9.77
CA LEU A 212 -7.36 -21.81 -8.35
C LEU A 212 -7.77 -22.93 -7.36
N GLY A 213 -8.37 -24.00 -7.82
CA GLY A 213 -8.55 -25.24 -7.02
C GLY A 213 -7.22 -25.94 -6.76
N ASN A 214 -6.23 -25.76 -7.62
CA ASN A 214 -4.89 -26.29 -7.45
C ASN A 214 -3.99 -25.35 -6.64
N PRO A 215 -2.94 -25.89 -5.98
CA PRO A 215 -1.97 -25.06 -5.22
C PRO A 215 -1.29 -24.01 -6.09
N TYR A 216 -1.21 -22.77 -5.58
CA TYR A 216 -0.56 -21.65 -6.24
C TYR A 216 0.20 -20.76 -5.26
N VAL A 217 1.13 -19.98 -5.79
CA VAL A 217 1.83 -18.93 -5.05
C VAL A 217 1.42 -17.55 -5.58
N LEU A 218 1.42 -16.54 -4.70
CA LEU A 218 1.32 -15.15 -5.13
C LEU A 218 2.70 -14.54 -5.24
N VAL A 219 2.95 -13.76 -6.29
CA VAL A 219 4.20 -13.03 -6.46
C VAL A 219 3.91 -11.55 -6.56
N ARG A 220 4.61 -10.77 -5.69
CA ARG A 220 4.49 -9.33 -5.66
C ARG A 220 5.87 -8.71 -5.44
N PHE A 221 6.55 -8.40 -6.55
CA PHE A 221 7.92 -7.88 -6.57
C PHE A 221 7.93 -6.47 -7.14
N HIS A 222 8.51 -5.54 -6.39
CA HIS A 222 8.54 -4.12 -6.69
C HIS A 222 9.98 -3.63 -6.81
N PRO A 223 10.23 -2.52 -7.53
CA PRO A 223 11.54 -1.90 -7.55
C PRO A 223 12.00 -1.48 -6.16
N VAL A 224 13.31 -1.37 -5.99
CA VAL A 224 13.94 -0.82 -4.80
C VAL A 224 14.64 0.49 -5.20
N TRP A 225 14.29 1.57 -4.53
CA TRP A 225 14.92 2.85 -4.75
C TRP A 225 16.43 2.76 -4.56
N GLY A 226 17.20 3.27 -5.52
CA GLY A 226 18.64 3.26 -5.47
C GLY A 226 19.31 2.09 -6.18
N GLU A 227 18.60 0.99 -6.44
CA GLU A 227 19.11 -0.07 -7.28
C GLU A 227 19.07 0.30 -8.76
N ALA A 228 20.05 -0.18 -9.53
CA ALA A 228 20.10 0.07 -10.96
C ALA A 228 18.99 -0.70 -11.71
N PRO A 229 18.43 -0.15 -12.82
CA PRO A 229 17.42 -0.87 -13.61
C PRO A 229 17.89 -2.26 -14.09
N GLY A 230 19.16 -2.42 -14.42
CA GLY A 230 19.75 -3.71 -14.80
C GLY A 230 19.72 -4.75 -13.68
N ASP A 231 19.93 -4.32 -12.43
CA ASP A 231 19.84 -5.21 -11.28
C ASP A 231 18.39 -5.67 -11.06
N MET A 232 17.43 -4.77 -11.23
CA MET A 232 16.00 -5.11 -11.15
C MET A 232 15.59 -6.14 -12.21
N ALA A 233 16.04 -5.99 -13.45
CA ALA A 233 15.79 -6.94 -14.52
C ALA A 233 16.41 -8.32 -14.19
N SER A 234 17.65 -8.34 -13.69
CA SER A 234 18.38 -9.56 -13.32
C SER A 234 17.69 -10.28 -12.15
N GLN A 235 17.33 -9.56 -11.09
CA GLN A 235 16.61 -10.13 -9.94
C GLN A 235 15.24 -10.68 -10.36
N THR A 236 14.54 -9.98 -11.27
CA THR A 236 13.25 -10.43 -11.79
C THR A 236 13.38 -11.73 -12.57
N LYS A 237 14.42 -11.89 -13.41
CA LYS A 237 14.71 -13.14 -14.12
C LYS A 237 14.97 -14.30 -13.15
N LEU A 238 15.81 -14.08 -12.14
CA LEU A 238 16.09 -15.09 -11.12
C LEU A 238 14.83 -15.53 -10.38
N LEU A 239 13.97 -14.57 -10.04
CA LEU A 239 12.71 -14.84 -9.34
C LEU A 239 11.72 -15.59 -10.23
N LEU A 240 11.58 -15.21 -11.52
CA LEU A 240 10.76 -15.93 -12.51
C LEU A 240 11.19 -17.39 -12.64
N GLU A 241 12.49 -17.62 -12.78
CA GLU A 241 13.04 -18.99 -12.86
C GLU A 241 12.80 -19.79 -11.58
N ALA A 242 13.00 -19.18 -10.41
CA ALA A 242 12.76 -19.83 -9.13
C ALA A 242 11.29 -20.22 -8.96
N VAL A 243 10.35 -19.32 -9.30
CA VAL A 243 8.91 -19.59 -9.25
C VAL A 243 8.54 -20.68 -10.24
N ARG A 244 9.00 -20.60 -11.51
CA ARG A 244 8.73 -21.62 -12.53
C ARG A 244 9.19 -23.01 -12.09
N ASN A 245 10.36 -23.10 -11.48
CA ASN A 245 10.97 -24.36 -11.07
C ASN A 245 10.23 -25.04 -9.90
N THR A 246 9.32 -24.37 -9.23
CA THR A 246 8.42 -25.01 -8.23
C THR A 246 7.40 -25.93 -8.85
N GLY A 247 7.10 -25.78 -10.15
CA GLY A 247 5.98 -26.47 -10.82
C GLY A 247 4.59 -26.01 -10.37
N LEU A 248 4.49 -25.12 -9.40
CA LEU A 248 3.23 -24.57 -8.94
C LEU A 248 2.69 -23.52 -9.92
N GLN A 249 1.38 -23.31 -9.88
CA GLN A 249 0.77 -22.14 -10.49
C GLN A 249 1.18 -20.88 -9.75
N ALA A 250 1.27 -19.76 -10.46
CA ALA A 250 1.57 -18.48 -9.85
C ALA A 250 0.67 -17.36 -10.36
N VAL A 251 0.23 -16.50 -9.45
CA VAL A 251 -0.39 -15.21 -9.77
C VAL A 251 0.66 -14.12 -9.49
N TRP A 252 1.11 -13.47 -10.55
CA TRP A 252 2.16 -12.45 -10.48
C TRP A 252 1.58 -11.07 -10.75
N PHE A 253 1.68 -10.19 -9.76
CA PHE A 253 1.21 -8.81 -9.90
C PHE A 253 2.28 -7.93 -10.54
N TRP A 254 1.86 -7.07 -11.48
CA TRP A 254 2.73 -6.04 -12.05
C TRP A 254 3.30 -5.15 -10.95
N PRO A 255 4.51 -4.58 -11.15
CA PRO A 255 5.12 -3.69 -10.18
C PRO A 255 4.31 -2.40 -9.99
N ASN A 256 4.54 -1.72 -8.85
CA ASN A 256 4.05 -0.36 -8.63
C ASN A 256 4.80 0.67 -9.50
N ASP A 257 4.45 1.96 -9.34
CA ASP A 257 5.02 3.10 -10.10
C ASP A 257 6.34 3.63 -9.50
N ASP A 258 7.18 2.80 -8.88
CA ASP A 258 8.50 3.23 -8.41
C ASP A 258 9.54 3.19 -9.54
N THR A 259 10.63 3.97 -9.39
CA THR A 259 11.73 3.98 -10.37
C THR A 259 12.30 2.57 -10.54
N GLY A 260 12.41 2.10 -11.79
CA GLY A 260 12.81 0.73 -12.15
C GLY A 260 11.64 -0.21 -12.47
N ALA A 261 10.39 0.26 -12.36
CA ALA A 261 9.20 -0.54 -12.68
C ALA A 261 9.16 -1.00 -14.14
N GLU A 262 9.66 -0.17 -15.07
CA GLU A 262 9.71 -0.52 -16.50
C GLU A 262 10.67 -1.70 -16.76
N ALA A 263 11.83 -1.76 -16.09
CA ALA A 263 12.77 -2.87 -16.23
C ALA A 263 12.14 -4.20 -15.79
N ILE A 264 11.42 -4.20 -14.66
CA ILE A 264 10.65 -5.37 -14.19
C ILE A 264 9.56 -5.71 -15.23
N SER A 265 8.76 -4.73 -15.63
CA SER A 265 7.64 -4.94 -16.55
C SER A 265 8.09 -5.48 -17.91
N HIS A 266 9.20 -4.95 -18.46
CA HIS A 266 9.79 -5.44 -19.70
C HIS A 266 10.23 -6.91 -19.55
N THR A 267 10.89 -7.25 -18.43
CA THR A 267 11.34 -8.62 -18.15
C THR A 267 10.17 -9.60 -18.05
N LEU A 268 9.07 -9.19 -17.40
CA LEU A 268 7.86 -10.02 -17.30
C LEU A 268 7.20 -10.26 -18.65
N ARG A 269 7.09 -9.21 -19.49
CA ARG A 269 6.55 -9.36 -20.86
C ARG A 269 7.41 -10.29 -21.72
N ALA A 270 8.72 -10.05 -21.75
CA ALA A 270 9.64 -10.90 -22.49
C ALA A 270 9.58 -12.36 -22.05
N PHE A 271 9.48 -12.62 -20.74
CA PHE A 271 9.29 -13.97 -20.22
C PHE A 271 7.98 -14.61 -20.69
N ASN A 272 6.86 -13.86 -20.60
CA ASN A 272 5.55 -14.34 -21.03
C ASN A 272 5.55 -14.74 -22.50
N ASP A 273 6.21 -13.95 -23.37
CA ASP A 273 6.21 -14.16 -24.81
C ASP A 273 7.20 -15.26 -25.25
N GLN A 274 8.31 -15.43 -24.52
CA GLN A 274 9.41 -16.35 -24.89
C GLN A 274 9.37 -17.70 -24.16
N THR A 275 8.46 -17.89 -23.20
CA THR A 275 8.42 -19.13 -22.39
C THR A 275 7.05 -19.80 -22.50
N PRO A 276 6.73 -20.48 -23.60
CA PRO A 276 5.46 -21.15 -23.74
C PRO A 276 5.29 -22.24 -22.66
N GLY A 277 4.05 -22.48 -22.24
CA GLY A 277 3.73 -23.52 -21.27
C GLY A 277 4.08 -23.21 -19.81
N HIS A 278 4.50 -21.95 -19.51
CA HIS A 278 4.65 -21.55 -18.11
C HIS A 278 3.28 -21.54 -17.40
N ARG A 279 3.30 -21.59 -16.05
CA ARG A 279 2.10 -21.63 -15.21
C ARG A 279 1.93 -20.34 -14.40
N ILE A 280 2.25 -19.18 -15.00
CA ILE A 280 2.19 -17.87 -14.37
C ILE A 280 1.13 -17.02 -15.09
N ARG A 281 0.23 -16.41 -14.31
CA ARG A 281 -0.70 -15.40 -14.77
C ARG A 281 -0.30 -14.05 -14.24
N PHE A 282 -0.13 -13.08 -15.13
CA PHE A 282 0.26 -11.71 -14.80
C PHE A 282 -1.00 -10.85 -14.65
N MET A 283 -1.10 -10.17 -13.50
CA MET A 283 -2.29 -9.43 -13.09
C MET A 283 -1.95 -7.99 -12.72
N ARG A 284 -2.86 -7.07 -13.00
CA ARG A 284 -2.90 -5.76 -12.33
C ARG A 284 -3.46 -5.90 -10.93
N ASP A 285 -3.47 -4.79 -10.17
CA ASP A 285 -4.07 -4.78 -8.84
C ASP A 285 -5.55 -5.23 -8.89
N LEU A 286 -6.00 -5.79 -7.79
CA LEU A 286 -7.35 -6.32 -7.62
C LEU A 286 -8.08 -5.55 -6.51
N PRO A 287 -9.41 -5.42 -6.60
CA PRO A 287 -10.22 -4.98 -5.46
C PRO A 287 -9.86 -5.73 -4.18
N PRO A 288 -9.95 -5.09 -3.01
CA PRO A 288 -9.42 -5.65 -1.77
C PRO A 288 -9.99 -7.02 -1.41
N GLU A 289 -11.28 -7.27 -1.65
CA GLU A 289 -11.93 -8.55 -1.39
C GLU A 289 -11.36 -9.68 -2.25
N MET A 290 -11.07 -9.40 -3.52
CA MET A 290 -10.48 -10.36 -4.45
C MET A 290 -9.00 -10.64 -4.09
N PHE A 291 -8.22 -9.57 -3.84
CA PHE A 291 -6.82 -9.71 -3.45
C PHE A 291 -6.66 -10.50 -2.14
N ILE A 292 -7.43 -10.15 -1.11
CA ILE A 292 -7.34 -10.84 0.18
C ILE A 292 -7.82 -12.28 0.08
N SER A 293 -8.85 -12.55 -0.71
CA SER A 293 -9.30 -13.93 -0.99
C SER A 293 -8.19 -14.75 -1.65
N LEU A 294 -7.57 -14.25 -2.73
CA LEU A 294 -6.43 -14.93 -3.36
C LEU A 294 -5.28 -15.14 -2.38
N LEU A 295 -4.91 -14.11 -1.61
CA LEU A 295 -3.84 -14.19 -0.65
C LEU A 295 -4.12 -15.23 0.44
N ALA A 296 -5.35 -15.28 0.95
CA ALA A 296 -5.76 -16.21 1.99
C ALA A 296 -5.66 -17.69 1.57
N HIS A 297 -5.77 -17.99 0.27
CA HIS A 297 -5.72 -19.35 -0.26
C HIS A 297 -4.37 -19.71 -0.91
N ALA A 298 -3.48 -18.75 -1.14
CA ALA A 298 -2.14 -19.00 -1.69
C ALA A 298 -1.29 -19.87 -0.74
N ARG A 299 -0.40 -20.71 -1.28
CA ARG A 299 0.58 -21.46 -0.49
C ARG A 299 1.54 -20.54 0.23
N CYS A 300 2.09 -19.55 -0.48
CA CYS A 300 2.92 -18.49 0.11
C CYS A 300 2.84 -17.22 -0.75
N LEU A 301 3.26 -16.10 -0.16
CA LEU A 301 3.56 -14.87 -0.89
C LEU A 301 5.08 -14.79 -1.11
N VAL A 302 5.48 -14.49 -2.34
CA VAL A 302 6.90 -14.34 -2.74
C VAL A 302 7.12 -12.93 -3.27
N GLY A 303 8.18 -12.27 -2.87
CA GLY A 303 8.56 -10.93 -3.33
C GLY A 303 8.92 -10.00 -2.18
N ASN A 304 8.80 -8.70 -2.41
CA ASN A 304 9.22 -7.66 -1.45
C ASN A 304 8.10 -6.67 -1.11
N SER A 305 6.86 -7.12 -1.18
CA SER A 305 5.69 -6.29 -0.86
C SER A 305 5.45 -6.21 0.65
N SER A 306 4.99 -5.04 1.12
CA SER A 306 4.53 -4.87 2.52
C SER A 306 3.37 -5.81 2.90
N ALA A 307 2.63 -6.33 1.93
CA ALA A 307 1.60 -7.34 2.17
C ALA A 307 2.15 -8.61 2.84
N GLY A 308 3.41 -8.98 2.55
CA GLY A 308 4.09 -10.08 3.22
C GLY A 308 4.28 -9.85 4.71
N VAL A 309 4.49 -8.60 5.11
CA VAL A 309 4.73 -8.24 6.51
C VAL A 309 3.43 -7.98 7.27
N LYS A 310 2.46 -7.29 6.66
CA LYS A 310 1.23 -6.85 7.33
C LYS A 310 0.08 -7.84 7.16
N GLU A 311 -0.47 -7.99 5.96
CA GLU A 311 -1.62 -8.85 5.68
C GLU A 311 -1.31 -10.33 5.93
N CYS A 312 -0.16 -10.81 5.45
CA CYS A 312 0.23 -12.21 5.64
C CYS A 312 0.43 -12.58 7.10
N SER A 313 0.88 -11.65 7.95
CA SER A 313 1.04 -11.92 9.39
C SER A 313 -0.28 -12.24 10.07
N VAL A 314 -1.34 -11.53 9.70
CA VAL A 314 -2.71 -11.70 10.22
C VAL A 314 -3.39 -12.94 9.66
N LEU A 315 -3.06 -13.28 8.41
CA LEU A 315 -3.61 -14.46 7.73
C LEU A 315 -2.84 -15.75 8.05
N GLY A 316 -1.65 -15.65 8.63
CA GLY A 316 -0.75 -16.78 8.86
C GLY A 316 -0.14 -17.36 7.58
N ILE A 317 -0.05 -16.54 6.52
CA ILE A 317 0.49 -16.98 5.21
C ILE A 317 2.01 -17.02 5.28
N PRO A 318 2.66 -18.13 4.83
CA PRO A 318 4.11 -18.17 4.64
C PRO A 318 4.58 -17.11 3.65
N VAL A 319 5.73 -16.49 3.89
CA VAL A 319 6.29 -15.42 3.04
C VAL A 319 7.76 -15.66 2.73
N VAL A 320 8.13 -15.49 1.48
CA VAL A 320 9.51 -15.32 1.03
C VAL A 320 9.73 -13.84 0.73
N ASP A 321 10.39 -13.13 1.64
CA ASP A 321 10.70 -11.69 1.50
C ASP A 321 12.05 -11.54 0.80
N VAL A 322 12.05 -11.04 -0.43
CA VAL A 322 13.23 -11.02 -1.33
C VAL A 322 13.94 -9.66 -1.22
N GLY A 323 15.20 -9.70 -0.86
CA GLY A 323 16.08 -8.52 -0.81
C GLY A 323 15.86 -7.66 0.42
N SER A 324 16.12 -6.35 0.30
CA SER A 324 16.24 -5.42 1.42
C SER A 324 15.05 -4.49 1.62
N ARG A 325 14.10 -4.43 0.66
CA ARG A 325 13.02 -3.42 0.65
C ARG A 325 12.19 -3.36 1.93
N GLN A 326 12.00 -4.49 2.60
CA GLN A 326 11.29 -4.57 3.87
C GLN A 326 12.25 -4.77 5.07
N GLY A 327 13.55 -4.53 4.87
CA GLY A 327 14.61 -4.88 5.82
C GLY A 327 14.43 -4.34 7.24
N ALA A 328 14.00 -3.09 7.39
CA ALA A 328 13.80 -2.44 8.70
C ALA A 328 12.39 -2.65 9.28
N ARG A 329 11.45 -3.29 8.55
CA ARG A 329 10.10 -3.51 9.08
C ARG A 329 10.07 -4.60 10.16
N LYS A 330 9.28 -4.34 11.20
CA LYS A 330 8.97 -5.35 12.21
C LYS A 330 8.12 -6.46 11.57
N ARG A 331 8.49 -7.71 11.79
CA ARG A 331 7.83 -8.86 11.14
C ARG A 331 7.48 -9.97 12.12
N ALA A 332 6.50 -10.77 11.75
CA ALA A 332 6.11 -11.96 12.48
C ALA A 332 6.90 -13.19 11.99
N GLY A 333 6.74 -14.33 12.64
CA GLY A 333 7.50 -15.55 12.34
C GLY A 333 7.18 -16.23 11.00
N ASN A 334 6.17 -15.75 10.26
CA ASN A 334 5.79 -16.25 8.95
C ASN A 334 6.69 -15.77 7.79
N VAL A 335 7.62 -14.84 8.04
CA VAL A 335 8.44 -14.19 7.01
C VAL A 335 9.85 -14.77 7.01
N MET A 336 10.26 -15.32 5.88
CA MET A 336 11.65 -15.73 5.59
C MET A 336 12.29 -14.73 4.64
N ILE A 337 13.37 -14.08 5.09
CA ILE A 337 14.14 -13.16 4.24
C ILE A 337 15.13 -13.96 3.42
N VAL A 338 15.29 -13.58 2.16
CA VAL A 338 16.23 -14.25 1.26
C VAL A 338 16.92 -13.23 0.33
N ALA A 339 18.20 -13.44 0.09
CA ALA A 339 18.92 -12.71 -0.95
C ALA A 339 18.39 -13.07 -2.35
N PRO A 340 18.45 -12.15 -3.34
CA PRO A 340 17.99 -12.41 -4.71
C PRO A 340 19.00 -13.29 -5.47
N GLU A 341 19.30 -14.46 -4.93
CA GLU A 341 20.23 -15.45 -5.48
C GLU A 341 19.46 -16.71 -5.86
N ARG A 342 19.81 -17.31 -7.01
CA ARG A 342 19.09 -18.46 -7.59
C ARG A 342 18.82 -19.59 -6.59
N ARG A 343 19.89 -20.11 -5.94
CA ARG A 343 19.74 -21.24 -5.01
C ARG A 343 18.96 -20.88 -3.77
N ALA A 344 19.21 -19.69 -3.22
CA ALA A 344 18.52 -19.20 -2.03
C ALA A 344 17.01 -19.01 -2.30
N LEU A 345 16.63 -18.40 -3.42
CA LEU A 345 15.25 -18.24 -3.85
C LEU A 345 14.54 -19.58 -4.02
N GLN A 346 15.14 -20.52 -4.75
CA GLN A 346 14.55 -21.84 -4.98
C GLN A 346 14.31 -22.60 -3.67
N ALA A 347 15.29 -22.63 -2.78
CA ALA A 347 15.17 -23.30 -1.49
C ALA A 347 14.10 -22.64 -0.59
N ALA A 348 14.08 -21.30 -0.54
CA ALA A 348 13.11 -20.55 0.27
C ALA A 348 11.68 -20.73 -0.24
N ILE A 349 11.45 -20.66 -1.56
CA ILE A 349 10.13 -20.85 -2.15
C ILE A 349 9.64 -22.27 -1.95
N ALA A 350 10.50 -23.29 -2.20
CA ALA A 350 10.17 -24.68 -1.97
C ALA A 350 9.78 -24.93 -0.51
N ARG A 351 10.55 -24.40 0.45
CA ARG A 351 10.27 -24.54 1.89
C ARG A 351 8.95 -23.86 2.28
N GLN A 352 8.77 -22.60 1.89
CA GLN A 352 7.60 -21.82 2.30
C GLN A 352 6.30 -22.25 1.61
N SER A 353 6.36 -22.74 0.37
CA SER A 353 5.18 -23.28 -0.30
C SER A 353 4.65 -24.59 0.29
N GLN A 354 5.50 -25.33 1.01
CA GLN A 354 5.16 -26.56 1.70
C GLN A 354 4.88 -26.34 3.19
N ALA A 355 5.23 -25.17 3.75
CA ALA A 355 5.04 -24.87 5.16
C ALA A 355 3.54 -24.86 5.52
N PRO A 356 3.20 -25.31 6.74
CA PRO A 356 1.84 -25.11 7.26
C PRO A 356 1.55 -23.63 7.48
N ARG A 357 0.29 -23.29 7.70
CA ARG A 357 -0.08 -21.94 8.12
C ARG A 357 0.56 -21.59 9.45
N PHE A 358 1.15 -20.42 9.53
CA PHE A 358 1.71 -19.90 10.78
C PHE A 358 0.61 -19.43 11.74
N PRO A 359 0.86 -19.37 13.05
CA PRO A 359 -0.01 -18.69 13.99
C PRO A 359 -0.24 -17.24 13.55
N ARG A 360 -1.48 -16.77 13.64
CA ARG A 360 -1.84 -15.38 13.31
C ARG A 360 -1.18 -14.42 14.30
N SER A 361 -0.52 -13.41 13.78
CA SER A 361 0.17 -12.41 14.58
C SER A 361 -0.77 -11.24 14.93
N SER A 362 -0.70 -10.76 16.17
CA SER A 362 -1.36 -9.53 16.61
C SER A 362 -0.48 -8.29 16.46
N LEU A 363 0.70 -8.42 15.87
CA LEU A 363 1.70 -7.33 15.78
C LEU A 363 1.11 -6.03 15.22
N TYR A 364 0.36 -6.13 14.13
CA TYR A 364 -0.25 -5.00 13.42
C TYR A 364 -1.76 -4.84 13.67
N THR A 365 -2.35 -5.70 14.49
CA THR A 365 -3.80 -5.67 14.72
C THR A 365 -4.15 -4.94 16.02
N ARG A 366 -5.16 -4.10 15.93
CA ARG A 366 -5.89 -3.54 17.05
C ARG A 366 -7.38 -3.63 16.74
N ALA A 367 -8.19 -3.89 17.76
CA ALA A 367 -9.64 -3.97 17.55
C ALA A 367 -10.21 -2.64 17.06
N GLY A 368 -10.89 -2.67 15.89
CA GLY A 368 -11.57 -1.52 15.33
C GLY A 368 -10.62 -0.39 14.90
N THR A 369 -9.51 -0.72 14.26
CA THR A 369 -8.52 0.24 13.71
C THR A 369 -9.20 1.35 12.91
N ALA A 370 -10.00 1.01 11.90
CA ALA A 370 -10.68 1.97 11.04
C ALA A 370 -11.64 2.89 11.82
N ARG A 371 -12.44 2.31 12.71
CA ARG A 371 -13.37 3.07 13.58
C ARG A 371 -12.62 4.00 14.51
N ARG A 372 -11.50 3.56 15.08
CA ARG A 372 -10.66 4.38 15.97
C ARG A 372 -10.05 5.55 15.20
N ILE A 373 -9.48 5.30 14.01
CA ILE A 373 -8.93 6.35 13.14
C ILE A 373 -10.01 7.37 12.81
N ALA A 374 -11.18 6.93 12.31
CA ALA A 374 -12.28 7.81 11.94
C ALA A 374 -12.80 8.63 13.13
N ARG A 375 -12.96 8.01 14.32
CA ARG A 375 -13.38 8.72 15.53
C ARG A 375 -12.35 9.77 15.95
N ILE A 376 -11.08 9.44 16.01
CA ILE A 376 -10.01 10.36 16.42
C ILE A 376 -9.92 11.52 15.43
N ALA A 377 -9.92 11.25 14.11
CA ALA A 377 -9.89 12.27 13.09
C ALA A 377 -11.10 13.24 13.18
N ALA A 378 -12.28 12.72 13.52
CA ALA A 378 -13.50 13.53 13.64
C ALA A 378 -13.55 14.38 14.93
N THR A 379 -13.04 13.87 16.05
CA THR A 379 -13.33 14.47 17.37
C THR A 379 -12.14 15.13 18.06
N THR A 380 -10.89 14.80 17.68
CA THR A 380 -9.71 15.39 18.29
C THR A 380 -9.63 16.88 18.00
N ARG A 381 -9.31 17.70 19.00
CA ARG A 381 -9.06 19.13 18.81
C ARG A 381 -7.86 19.33 17.90
N LEU A 382 -8.07 20.03 16.79
CA LEU A 382 -7.01 20.32 15.83
C LEU A 382 -6.20 21.54 16.27
N TYR A 383 -4.93 21.55 15.85
CA TYR A 383 -4.01 22.68 15.98
C TYR A 383 -3.14 22.75 14.72
N THR A 384 -2.62 23.92 14.41
CA THR A 384 -1.77 24.15 13.23
C THR A 384 -0.32 24.30 13.61
N GLN A 385 -0.05 25.18 14.61
CA GLN A 385 1.33 25.48 15.03
C GLN A 385 1.90 24.34 15.88
N LYS A 386 2.92 23.68 15.38
CA LYS A 386 3.65 22.63 16.08
C LYS A 386 4.77 23.21 16.96
N THR A 387 5.01 22.55 18.07
CA THR A 387 6.20 22.75 18.93
C THR A 387 6.91 21.43 19.10
N PHE A 388 8.19 21.45 19.40
CA PHE A 388 8.94 20.25 19.75
C PHE A 388 8.58 19.81 21.18
N HIS A 389 8.42 18.52 21.40
CA HIS A 389 8.18 17.90 22.71
C HIS A 389 9.35 16.98 23.02
N ASP A 390 9.99 17.22 24.16
CA ASP A 390 11.08 16.39 24.68
C ASP A 390 10.61 15.01 25.15
#